data_06d692a656293e97e97cd988000872d3
#
_entry.id   06d692a656293e97e97cd988000872d3
#
_cell.length_a   1.000
_cell.length_b   1.000
_cell.length_c   1.000
_cell.angle_alpha   90.00
_cell.angle_beta   90.00
_cell.angle_gamma   90.00
#
_symmetry.space_group_name_H-M   'P 1'
#
loop_
_entity.id
_entity.type
_entity.pdbx_description
1 polymer ?
#
loop_
_entity_poly.entity_id
_entity_poly.type
_entity_poly.pdbx_seq_one_letter_code
_entity_poly.pdbx_strand_id
1 'polypeptide(L)'
;MVNANTTQVSYAARATADYAVATYQNAMVDSLRALVKHNTVAKEGVSINDNPAHTAFKAELKKQARALGLDYKDDGYVVVIGLGTQKQRVGIITHGDVQPVNPKKWAKSPFELDITTEPGRLIGRGTEDDKGPISTALYAMKAIKDKSIALNKRIELYIYMAEESDWEPLKAYIKTHELPQTNITIDAEYPVVTAEKGYGTVKLVFNKQEKPTILPYVSEFSGGFFGSQIPEDASATIENANIVLLQRLMRKARSYQGVSFDLELKGSTLTVNALGKSAHSSKPEDGVNAIPYLADLLSSTRWESNGPGTLVNFINDNIGLGLEGKMFGNIAYKDDFMGAMTFSPTVIKQHDKSIELNINLR
;
A
#
# COMPACT_ATOMS: atom_id res chain seq x y z
N MET A 1 -26.63 4.69 -24.53
CA MET A 1 -26.02 6.04 -24.51
C MET A 1 -26.53 6.70 -23.22
N VAL A 2 -25.70 6.70 -22.18
CA VAL A 2 -25.98 7.43 -20.93
C VAL A 2 -25.53 8.87 -21.20
N ASN A 3 -26.49 9.79 -21.29
CA ASN A 3 -26.19 11.22 -21.30
C ASN A 3 -25.50 11.58 -19.98
N ALA A 4 -24.21 11.72 -20.01
CA ALA A 4 -23.45 12.37 -18.94
C ALA A 4 -23.86 13.86 -18.93
N ASN A 5 -24.90 14.19 -18.19
CA ASN A 5 -25.10 15.55 -17.73
C ASN A 5 -23.90 15.88 -16.85
N THR A 6 -22.90 16.56 -17.41
CA THR A 6 -21.82 17.19 -16.65
C THR A 6 -22.47 18.23 -15.75
N THR A 7 -22.79 17.84 -14.53
CA THR A 7 -23.27 18.76 -13.51
C THR A 7 -22.13 19.71 -13.20
N GLN A 8 -22.18 20.92 -13.75
CA GLN A 8 -21.19 21.94 -13.54
C GLN A 8 -21.12 22.22 -12.03
N VAL A 9 -19.93 22.07 -11.44
CA VAL A 9 -19.70 22.38 -10.01
C VAL A 9 -20.23 23.78 -9.76
N SER A 10 -21.10 23.95 -8.75
CA SER A 10 -21.69 25.24 -8.47
C SER A 10 -20.61 26.29 -8.21
N TYR A 11 -20.81 27.51 -8.70
CA TYR A 11 -19.89 28.63 -8.46
C TYR A 11 -19.57 28.82 -6.98
N ALA A 12 -20.57 28.67 -6.11
CA ALA A 12 -20.40 28.77 -4.65
C ALA A 12 -19.49 27.67 -4.08
N ALA A 13 -19.59 26.44 -4.57
CA ALA A 13 -18.73 25.35 -4.15
C ALA A 13 -17.27 25.60 -4.56
N ARG A 14 -17.04 26.00 -5.82
CA ARG A 14 -15.72 26.36 -6.33
C ARG A 14 -15.12 27.52 -5.54
N ALA A 15 -15.85 28.61 -5.39
CA ALA A 15 -15.40 29.78 -4.63
C ALA A 15 -15.11 29.46 -3.14
N THR A 16 -15.74 28.43 -2.58
CA THR A 16 -15.45 27.95 -1.22
C THR A 16 -14.16 27.14 -1.20
N ALA A 17 -13.93 26.29 -2.19
CA ALA A 17 -12.68 25.53 -2.33
C ALA A 17 -11.49 26.48 -2.55
N ASP A 18 -11.62 27.46 -3.46
CA ASP A 18 -10.58 28.46 -3.72
C ASP A 18 -10.26 29.27 -2.46
N TYR A 19 -11.29 29.65 -1.68
CA TYR A 19 -11.11 30.30 -0.39
C TYR A 19 -10.35 29.41 0.60
N ALA A 20 -10.69 28.11 0.69
CA ALA A 20 -10.02 27.17 1.58
C ALA A 20 -8.53 27.06 1.25
N VAL A 21 -8.18 26.92 -0.04
CA VAL A 21 -6.79 26.84 -0.48
C VAL A 21 -6.06 28.15 -0.20
N ALA A 22 -6.61 29.28 -0.63
CA ALA A 22 -5.98 30.60 -0.46
C ALA A 22 -5.75 30.96 1.02
N THR A 23 -6.67 30.54 1.91
CA THR A 23 -6.64 30.92 3.33
C THR A 23 -5.86 29.94 4.17
N TYR A 24 -5.97 28.63 3.90
CA TYR A 24 -5.53 27.56 4.80
C TYR A 24 -4.42 26.68 4.28
N GLN A 25 -3.84 26.92 3.11
CA GLN A 25 -2.80 26.07 2.52
C GLN A 25 -1.68 25.72 3.54
N ASN A 26 -1.11 26.72 4.19
CA ASN A 26 -0.05 26.49 5.18
C ASN A 26 -0.57 25.72 6.42
N ALA A 27 -1.77 26.05 6.89
CA ALA A 27 -2.38 25.38 8.03
C ALA A 27 -2.73 23.91 7.70
N MET A 28 -3.13 23.59 6.47
CA MET A 28 -3.30 22.20 6.01
C MET A 28 -1.98 21.44 6.06
N VAL A 29 -0.88 22.05 5.61
CA VAL A 29 0.46 21.43 5.68
C VAL A 29 0.89 21.22 7.13
N ASP A 30 0.62 22.16 8.03
CA ASP A 30 0.94 22.02 9.46
C ASP A 30 0.07 20.95 10.13
N SER A 31 -1.20 20.86 9.77
CA SER A 31 -2.11 19.80 10.16
C SER A 31 -1.55 18.43 9.75
N LEU A 32 -1.23 18.28 8.47
CA LEU A 32 -0.64 17.06 7.92
C LEU A 32 0.67 16.69 8.62
N ARG A 33 1.54 17.68 8.85
CA ARG A 33 2.82 17.48 9.59
C ARG A 33 2.57 16.89 10.98
N ALA A 34 1.55 17.37 11.67
CA ALA A 34 1.20 16.86 12.99
C ALA A 34 0.64 15.43 12.93
N LEU A 35 -0.14 15.09 11.90
CA LEU A 35 -0.71 13.75 11.72
C LEU A 35 0.34 12.72 11.29
N VAL A 36 1.25 13.07 10.37
CA VAL A 36 2.30 12.18 9.86
C VAL A 36 3.26 11.70 10.96
N LYS A 37 3.48 12.48 12.02
CA LYS A 37 4.34 12.10 13.16
C LYS A 37 3.92 10.80 13.85
N HIS A 38 2.67 10.41 13.74
CA HIS A 38 2.15 9.21 14.38
C HIS A 38 2.34 8.01 13.45
N ASN A 39 3.18 7.06 13.84
CA ASN A 39 3.35 5.78 13.13
C ASN A 39 2.16 4.87 13.44
N THR A 40 1.08 5.04 12.69
CA THR A 40 -0.17 4.30 12.84
C THR A 40 -0.21 2.98 12.06
N VAL A 41 0.93 2.35 11.85
CA VAL A 41 1.02 1.01 11.30
C VAL A 41 0.35 0.01 12.23
N ALA A 42 -0.48 -0.87 11.69
CA ALA A 42 -1.06 -1.98 12.44
C ALA A 42 0.04 -2.89 13.00
N LYS A 43 -0.11 -3.34 14.25
CA LYS A 43 0.83 -4.26 14.90
C LYS A 43 0.16 -5.59 15.12
N GLU A 44 0.81 -6.66 14.67
CA GLU A 44 0.31 -8.01 14.85
C GLU A 44 0.04 -8.32 16.35
N GLY A 45 -1.14 -8.84 16.65
CA GLY A 45 -1.57 -9.17 18.00
C GLY A 45 -1.92 -7.97 18.91
N VAL A 46 -1.86 -6.74 18.41
CA VAL A 46 -2.21 -5.54 19.18
C VAL A 46 -3.53 -4.95 18.66
N SER A 47 -4.52 -4.85 19.55
CA SER A 47 -5.77 -4.17 19.23
C SER A 47 -5.52 -2.70 18.85
N ILE A 48 -6.33 -2.17 17.95
CA ILE A 48 -6.30 -0.73 17.58
C ILE A 48 -6.37 0.18 18.81
N ASN A 49 -7.25 -0.14 19.76
CA ASN A 49 -7.45 0.65 20.95
C ASN A 49 -6.28 0.55 21.94
N ASP A 50 -5.48 -0.51 21.85
CA ASP A 50 -4.30 -0.73 22.68
C ASP A 50 -3.00 -0.23 22.01
N ASN A 51 -3.06 0.21 20.75
CA ASN A 51 -1.92 0.76 20.06
C ASN A 51 -1.68 2.22 20.46
N PRO A 52 -0.56 2.55 21.15
CA PRO A 52 -0.30 3.91 21.63
C PRO A 52 -0.23 4.95 20.50
N ALA A 53 0.24 4.55 19.31
CA ALA A 53 0.32 5.46 18.17
C ALA A 53 -1.07 5.84 17.64
N HIS A 54 -2.02 4.90 17.63
CA HIS A 54 -3.41 5.17 17.27
C HIS A 54 -4.08 6.10 18.31
N THR A 55 -3.85 5.84 19.60
CA THR A 55 -4.36 6.71 20.67
C THR A 55 -3.81 8.14 20.55
N ALA A 56 -2.51 8.29 20.30
CA ALA A 56 -1.88 9.60 20.13
C ALA A 56 -2.39 10.32 18.87
N PHE A 57 -2.57 9.60 17.77
CA PHE A 57 -3.15 10.12 16.53
C PHE A 57 -4.59 10.62 16.74
N LYS A 58 -5.45 9.84 17.43
CA LYS A 58 -6.81 10.26 17.75
C LYS A 58 -6.83 11.49 18.68
N ALA A 59 -5.89 11.59 19.60
CA ALA A 59 -5.74 12.76 20.45
C ALA A 59 -5.35 14.03 19.65
N GLU A 60 -4.47 13.90 18.65
CA GLU A 60 -4.12 15.00 17.75
C GLU A 60 -5.34 15.41 16.89
N LEU A 61 -6.08 14.45 16.33
CA LEU A 61 -7.35 14.74 15.61
C LEU A 61 -8.35 15.51 16.48
N LYS A 62 -8.50 15.10 17.74
CA LYS A 62 -9.39 15.80 18.70
C LYS A 62 -8.97 17.23 18.93
N LYS A 63 -7.66 17.47 19.10
CA LYS A 63 -7.09 18.82 19.26
C LYS A 63 -7.36 19.67 18.03
N GLN A 64 -7.12 19.14 16.83
CA GLN A 64 -7.35 19.87 15.58
C GLN A 64 -8.84 20.15 15.34
N ALA A 65 -9.73 19.16 15.50
CA ALA A 65 -11.17 19.35 15.37
C ALA A 65 -11.68 20.47 16.28
N ARG A 66 -11.27 20.47 17.57
CA ARG A 66 -11.63 21.52 18.53
C ARG A 66 -11.11 22.90 18.12
N ALA A 67 -9.86 22.99 17.67
CA ALA A 67 -9.28 24.26 17.22
C ALA A 67 -10.03 24.84 16.01
N LEU A 68 -10.55 23.98 15.13
CA LEU A 68 -11.36 24.35 13.98
C LEU A 68 -12.84 24.59 14.35
N GLY A 69 -13.21 24.33 15.62
CA GLY A 69 -14.58 24.44 16.12
C GLY A 69 -15.53 23.43 15.48
N LEU A 70 -15.03 22.22 15.23
CA LEU A 70 -15.79 21.08 14.74
C LEU A 70 -16.11 20.12 15.91
N ASP A 71 -17.17 19.35 15.79
CA ASP A 71 -17.52 18.32 16.76
C ASP A 71 -16.54 17.16 16.66
N TYR A 72 -16.30 16.46 17.76
CA TYR A 72 -15.45 15.29 17.81
C TYR A 72 -16.06 14.19 18.67
N LYS A 73 -16.16 13.01 18.14
CA LYS A 73 -16.57 11.79 18.84
C LYS A 73 -15.58 10.66 18.53
N ASP A 74 -15.13 9.94 19.55
CA ASP A 74 -14.30 8.74 19.41
C ASP A 74 -15.15 7.53 19.85
N ASP A 75 -15.48 6.68 18.90
CA ASP A 75 -16.25 5.45 19.12
C ASP A 75 -15.32 4.21 19.19
N GLY A 76 -14.05 4.41 19.53
CA GLY A 76 -13.04 3.36 19.64
C GLY A 76 -12.43 2.98 18.29
N TYR A 77 -13.20 2.41 17.40
CA TYR A 77 -12.74 1.96 16.09
C TYR A 77 -12.79 3.04 15.03
N VAL A 78 -13.68 4.01 15.20
CA VAL A 78 -13.91 5.10 14.27
C VAL A 78 -13.98 6.41 15.03
N VAL A 79 -13.27 7.42 14.54
CA VAL A 79 -13.43 8.81 14.96
C VAL A 79 -14.40 9.48 14.01
N VAL A 80 -15.37 10.23 14.55
CA VAL A 80 -16.33 11.02 13.79
C VAL A 80 -16.12 12.50 14.10
N ILE A 81 -15.83 13.30 13.05
CA ILE A 81 -15.71 14.75 13.15
C ILE A 81 -16.84 15.40 12.38
N GLY A 82 -17.64 16.25 13.04
CA GLY A 82 -18.89 16.75 12.51
C GLY A 82 -18.97 18.26 12.35
N LEU A 83 -19.77 18.70 11.35
CA LEU A 83 -20.18 20.08 11.14
C LEU A 83 -21.69 20.16 10.87
N GLY A 84 -22.40 20.98 11.64
CA GLY A 84 -23.85 21.18 11.52
C GLY A 84 -24.64 20.37 12.54
N THR A 85 -25.95 20.67 12.66
CA THR A 85 -26.86 20.05 13.63
C THR A 85 -28.08 19.37 12.97
N GLN A 86 -28.06 19.26 11.63
CA GLN A 86 -29.16 18.69 10.86
C GLN A 86 -29.31 17.19 11.16
N LYS A 87 -30.57 16.71 11.13
CA LYS A 87 -30.86 15.28 11.29
C LYS A 87 -30.38 14.43 10.11
N GLN A 88 -30.52 14.97 8.89
CA GLN A 88 -29.97 14.31 7.72
C GLN A 88 -28.45 14.53 7.65
N ARG A 89 -27.73 13.49 7.23
CA ARG A 89 -26.27 13.47 7.25
C ARG A 89 -25.72 13.12 5.88
N VAL A 90 -24.49 13.59 5.61
CA VAL A 90 -23.63 13.12 4.52
C VAL A 90 -22.29 12.73 5.12
N GLY A 91 -21.76 11.57 4.70
CA GLY A 91 -20.49 11.05 5.21
C GLY A 91 -19.34 11.29 4.24
N ILE A 92 -18.17 11.55 4.82
CA ILE A 92 -16.88 11.51 4.15
C ILE A 92 -16.10 10.40 4.85
N ILE A 93 -15.66 9.37 4.12
CA ILE A 93 -15.00 8.21 4.70
C ILE A 93 -13.53 8.23 4.32
N THR A 94 -12.66 7.99 5.32
CA THR A 94 -11.20 8.00 5.22
C THR A 94 -10.61 7.13 6.33
N HIS A 95 -9.31 6.87 6.30
CA HIS A 95 -8.62 6.12 7.34
C HIS A 95 -7.40 6.86 7.91
N GLY A 96 -6.95 6.43 9.08
CA GLY A 96 -5.84 7.08 9.79
C GLY A 96 -4.63 6.16 10.02
N ASP A 97 -4.76 4.86 9.77
CA ASP A 97 -3.64 3.93 9.77
C ASP A 97 -2.85 4.03 8.46
N VAL A 98 -1.69 3.42 8.43
CA VAL A 98 -0.78 3.50 7.29
C VAL A 98 -0.04 2.20 7.09
N GLN A 99 0.37 1.92 5.85
CA GLN A 99 1.24 0.80 5.50
C GLN A 99 2.62 0.90 6.17
N PRO A 100 3.23 -0.23 6.51
CA PRO A 100 4.60 -0.25 6.99
C PRO A 100 5.59 0.28 5.96
N VAL A 101 6.79 0.62 6.42
CA VAL A 101 7.87 1.17 5.59
C VAL A 101 9.18 0.45 5.84
N ASN A 102 10.07 0.44 4.83
CA ASN A 102 11.47 0.15 5.03
C ASN A 102 12.23 1.49 5.24
N PRO A 103 12.61 1.86 6.48
CA PRO A 103 13.22 3.17 6.75
C PRO A 103 14.53 3.41 6.01
N LYS A 104 15.24 2.34 5.63
CA LYS A 104 16.54 2.44 4.92
C LYS A 104 16.40 3.01 3.50
N LYS A 105 15.18 3.03 2.96
CA LYS A 105 14.89 3.53 1.61
C LYS A 105 14.39 4.97 1.59
N TRP A 106 14.29 5.61 2.75
CA TRP A 106 13.82 6.98 2.88
C TRP A 106 15.00 7.92 3.13
N ALA A 107 15.03 9.03 2.43
CA ALA A 107 16.07 10.07 2.61
C ALA A 107 16.00 10.69 4.01
N LYS A 108 14.80 10.81 4.57
CA LYS A 108 14.53 11.26 5.95
C LYS A 108 13.57 10.29 6.63
N SER A 109 13.24 10.52 7.90
CA SER A 109 12.23 9.72 8.60
C SER A 109 10.91 9.73 7.84
N PRO A 110 10.30 8.56 7.55
CA PRO A 110 9.01 8.48 6.89
C PRO A 110 7.85 9.05 7.72
N PHE A 111 8.05 9.25 9.02
CA PHE A 111 7.10 9.86 9.96
C PHE A 111 7.46 11.30 10.34
N GLU A 112 8.22 11.95 9.47
CA GLU A 112 8.52 13.39 9.54
C GLU A 112 8.24 14.00 8.15
N LEU A 113 7.29 14.94 8.09
CA LEU A 113 6.91 15.55 6.82
C LEU A 113 8.07 16.32 6.19
N ASP A 114 8.63 15.79 5.13
CA ASP A 114 9.70 16.42 4.37
C ASP A 114 9.11 17.30 3.24
N ILE A 115 9.47 18.56 3.27
CA ILE A 115 9.07 19.58 2.29
C ILE A 115 10.28 20.16 1.53
N THR A 116 11.47 19.57 1.73
CA THR A 116 12.73 20.16 1.29
C THR A 116 13.53 19.31 0.31
N THR A 117 13.40 18.00 0.36
CA THR A 117 14.15 17.08 -0.53
C THR A 117 13.69 17.23 -1.98
N GLU A 118 12.40 17.37 -2.22
CA GLU A 118 11.84 17.61 -3.55
C GLU A 118 10.95 18.85 -3.51
N PRO A 119 11.36 19.97 -4.12
CA PRO A 119 10.56 21.20 -4.10
C PRO A 119 9.16 21.01 -4.67
N GLY A 120 8.16 21.50 -3.96
CA GLY A 120 6.74 21.41 -4.37
C GLY A 120 6.07 20.08 -4.01
N ARG A 121 6.77 19.15 -3.33
CA ARG A 121 6.21 17.90 -2.84
C ARG A 121 6.19 17.83 -1.32
N LEU A 122 5.22 17.10 -0.80
CA LEU A 122 5.09 16.74 0.61
C LEU A 122 5.39 15.25 0.74
N ILE A 123 6.54 14.90 1.34
CA ILE A 123 7.02 13.51 1.39
C ILE A 123 6.93 12.99 2.82
N GLY A 124 6.22 11.87 2.99
CA GLY A 124 6.06 11.18 4.27
C GLY A 124 5.10 10.02 4.13
N ARG A 125 5.15 9.03 5.00
CA ARG A 125 4.18 7.94 5.01
C ARG A 125 2.80 8.47 5.45
N GLY A 126 1.78 8.22 4.62
CA GLY A 126 0.41 8.70 4.85
C GLY A 126 0.14 10.12 4.34
N THR A 127 1.07 10.75 3.59
CA THR A 127 0.82 12.10 3.03
C THR A 127 -0.26 12.09 1.95
N GLU A 128 -0.37 11.04 1.19
CA GLU A 128 -1.38 10.81 0.17
C GLU A 128 -2.50 9.90 0.70
N ASP A 129 -2.12 8.82 1.35
CA ASP A 129 -2.90 7.69 1.79
C ASP A 129 -2.78 7.52 3.34
N ASP A 130 -3.69 8.07 4.18
CA ASP A 130 -4.80 8.97 3.78
C ASP A 130 -4.85 10.23 4.68
N LYS A 131 -3.73 10.58 5.38
CA LYS A 131 -3.66 11.71 6.34
C LYS A 131 -3.72 13.09 5.66
N GLY A 132 -3.27 13.19 4.40
CA GLY A 132 -3.43 14.39 3.60
C GLY A 132 -4.89 14.71 3.29
N PRO A 133 -5.66 13.76 2.75
CA PRO A 133 -7.11 13.87 2.59
C PRO A 133 -7.84 14.21 3.90
N ILE A 134 -7.46 13.62 5.05
CA ILE A 134 -8.00 14.03 6.37
C ILE A 134 -7.78 15.53 6.60
N SER A 135 -6.54 16.00 6.45
CA SER A 135 -6.21 17.41 6.64
C SER A 135 -7.02 18.31 5.70
N THR A 136 -7.12 17.93 4.43
CA THR A 136 -7.91 18.67 3.43
C THR A 136 -9.38 18.73 3.80
N ALA A 137 -9.98 17.61 4.22
CA ALA A 137 -11.39 17.54 4.63
C ALA A 137 -11.68 18.44 5.86
N LEU A 138 -10.78 18.42 6.86
CA LEU A 138 -10.91 19.28 8.04
C LEU A 138 -10.97 20.76 7.68
N TYR A 139 -10.10 21.22 6.77
CA TYR A 139 -10.07 22.61 6.37
C TYR A 139 -11.15 22.97 5.33
N ALA A 140 -11.63 22.04 4.55
CA ALA A 140 -12.85 22.21 3.74
C ALA A 140 -14.07 22.44 4.65
N MET A 141 -14.24 21.65 5.72
CA MET A 141 -15.29 21.87 6.71
C MET A 141 -15.12 23.21 7.43
N LYS A 142 -13.88 23.60 7.75
CA LYS A 142 -13.56 24.91 8.32
C LYS A 142 -13.98 26.07 7.41
N ALA A 143 -13.67 25.96 6.13
CA ALA A 143 -14.04 26.99 5.13
C ALA A 143 -15.55 27.17 5.01
N ILE A 144 -16.31 26.05 4.98
CA ILE A 144 -17.78 26.07 5.00
C ILE A 144 -18.29 26.84 6.24
N LYS A 145 -17.72 26.52 7.40
CA LYS A 145 -18.08 27.18 8.67
C LYS A 145 -17.78 28.66 8.63
N ASP A 146 -16.57 29.07 8.24
CA ASP A 146 -16.14 30.47 8.26
C ASP A 146 -16.90 31.34 7.27
N LYS A 147 -17.30 30.78 6.14
CA LYS A 147 -18.17 31.44 5.17
C LYS A 147 -19.64 31.39 5.58
N SER A 148 -19.97 30.82 6.76
CA SER A 148 -21.35 30.70 7.26
C SER A 148 -22.32 30.09 6.23
N ILE A 149 -21.84 29.08 5.49
CA ILE A 149 -22.67 28.43 4.47
C ILE A 149 -23.76 27.61 5.16
N ALA A 150 -25.00 27.90 4.79
CA ALA A 150 -26.14 27.15 5.31
C ALA A 150 -26.10 25.70 4.82
N LEU A 151 -26.13 24.75 5.76
CA LEU A 151 -26.12 23.34 5.47
C LEU A 151 -27.54 22.77 5.52
N ASN A 152 -27.91 21.98 4.49
CA ASN A 152 -29.14 21.19 4.48
C ASN A 152 -28.96 19.84 5.18
N LYS A 153 -27.70 19.35 5.25
CA LYS A 153 -27.31 18.11 5.89
C LYS A 153 -26.09 18.36 6.79
N ARG A 154 -26.01 17.65 7.90
CA ARG A 154 -24.79 17.58 8.70
C ARG A 154 -23.70 16.87 7.91
N ILE A 155 -22.48 17.40 7.93
CA ILE A 155 -21.29 16.76 7.34
C ILE A 155 -20.60 15.97 8.45
N GLU A 156 -20.27 14.72 8.20
CA GLU A 156 -19.55 13.84 9.12
C GLU A 156 -18.34 13.22 8.42
N LEU A 157 -17.15 13.48 8.95
CA LEU A 157 -15.90 12.85 8.52
C LEU A 157 -15.64 11.63 9.42
N TYR A 158 -15.66 10.45 8.83
CA TYR A 158 -15.43 9.16 9.45
C TYR A 158 -14.00 8.73 9.20
N ILE A 159 -13.21 8.60 10.27
CA ILE A 159 -11.80 8.19 10.19
C ILE A 159 -11.67 6.87 10.93
N TYR A 160 -11.53 5.76 10.20
CA TYR A 160 -11.29 4.45 10.80
C TYR A 160 -9.81 4.06 10.77
N MET A 161 -9.41 3.02 11.53
CA MET A 161 -8.01 2.77 11.86
C MET A 161 -7.55 1.37 11.45
N ALA A 162 -8.11 0.78 10.41
CA ALA A 162 -7.76 -0.56 9.92
C ALA A 162 -8.06 -0.75 8.44
N GLU A 163 -7.90 0.28 7.63
CA GLU A 163 -8.01 0.18 6.18
C GLU A 163 -6.90 -0.71 5.64
N GLU A 164 -5.71 -0.43 6.05
CA GLU A 164 -4.46 -1.04 5.63
C GLU A 164 -4.20 -2.42 6.26
N SER A 165 -5.21 -3.02 6.91
CA SER A 165 -5.08 -4.31 7.57
C SER A 165 -6.27 -5.24 7.28
N ASP A 166 -7.22 -5.40 8.20
CA ASP A 166 -8.25 -6.44 8.14
C ASP A 166 -9.69 -5.93 8.03
N TRP A 167 -9.91 -4.62 8.16
CA TRP A 167 -11.21 -3.96 8.15
C TRP A 167 -12.18 -4.40 9.26
N GLU A 168 -11.77 -5.30 10.15
CA GLU A 168 -12.64 -5.84 11.21
C GLU A 168 -13.22 -4.74 12.12
N PRO A 169 -12.46 -3.69 12.50
CA PRO A 169 -13.02 -2.57 13.26
C PRO A 169 -14.14 -1.82 12.55
N LEU A 170 -14.01 -1.59 11.24
CA LEU A 170 -15.07 -0.96 10.46
C LEU A 170 -16.31 -1.87 10.36
N LYS A 171 -16.10 -3.16 10.10
CA LYS A 171 -17.18 -4.16 10.10
C LYS A 171 -17.90 -4.24 11.44
N ALA A 172 -17.17 -4.15 12.56
CA ALA A 172 -17.75 -4.11 13.89
C ALA A 172 -18.57 -2.82 14.13
N TYR A 173 -18.03 -1.69 13.68
CA TYR A 173 -18.69 -0.37 13.82
C TYR A 173 -20.03 -0.33 13.09
N ILE A 174 -20.11 -0.74 11.85
CA ILE A 174 -21.33 -0.69 11.04
C ILE A 174 -22.43 -1.64 11.52
N LYS A 175 -22.11 -2.64 12.35
CA LYS A 175 -23.16 -3.50 12.99
C LYS A 175 -23.93 -2.79 14.08
N THR A 176 -23.39 -1.72 14.65
CA THR A 176 -23.94 -1.01 15.82
C THR A 176 -24.21 0.46 15.55
N HIS A 177 -23.72 1.00 14.43
CA HIS A 177 -23.88 2.40 14.05
C HIS A 177 -24.45 2.52 12.63
N GLU A 178 -25.44 3.36 12.48
CA GLU A 178 -26.02 3.68 11.19
C GLU A 178 -25.21 4.78 10.50
N LEU A 179 -24.62 4.46 9.34
CA LEU A 179 -23.92 5.43 8.50
C LEU A 179 -24.93 6.33 7.75
N PRO A 180 -24.52 7.53 7.28
CA PRO A 180 -25.33 8.32 6.38
C PRO A 180 -25.71 7.55 5.12
N GLN A 181 -26.90 7.81 4.55
CA GLN A 181 -27.33 7.18 3.31
C GLN A 181 -26.48 7.56 2.09
N THR A 182 -25.85 8.75 2.15
CA THR A 182 -24.94 9.23 1.12
C THR A 182 -23.57 9.39 1.72
N ASN A 183 -22.58 8.68 1.16
CA ASN A 183 -21.19 8.76 1.57
C ASN A 183 -20.31 8.95 0.33
N ILE A 184 -19.19 9.65 0.51
CA ILE A 184 -18.07 9.67 -0.44
C ILE A 184 -16.84 9.16 0.29
N THR A 185 -15.94 8.47 -0.38
CA THR A 185 -14.60 8.22 0.12
C THR A 185 -13.64 9.21 -0.52
N ILE A 186 -12.63 9.62 0.25
CA ILE A 186 -11.54 10.49 -0.23
C ILE A 186 -10.22 9.74 -0.30
N ASP A 187 -10.25 8.45 -0.03
CA ASP A 187 -9.17 7.49 -0.15
C ASP A 187 -9.12 6.96 -1.59
N ALA A 188 -8.70 7.80 -2.52
CA ALA A 188 -8.63 7.47 -3.95
C ALA A 188 -7.85 8.53 -4.76
N GLU A 189 -7.48 8.18 -6.00
CA GLU A 189 -6.90 9.15 -6.94
C GLU A 189 -7.91 10.27 -7.28
N TYR A 190 -7.41 11.51 -7.39
CA TYR A 190 -8.23 12.66 -7.78
C TYR A 190 -8.26 12.83 -9.30
N PRO A 191 -9.33 13.44 -9.88
CA PRO A 191 -10.47 14.04 -9.18
C PRO A 191 -11.56 13.05 -8.78
N VAL A 192 -11.74 11.95 -9.47
CA VAL A 192 -12.78 10.93 -9.19
C VAL A 192 -12.36 9.58 -9.76
N VAL A 193 -12.35 8.55 -8.94
CA VAL A 193 -12.27 7.15 -9.38
C VAL A 193 -13.69 6.65 -9.63
N THR A 194 -13.97 6.21 -10.85
CA THR A 194 -15.30 5.74 -11.27
C THR A 194 -15.43 4.23 -11.28
N ALA A 195 -14.30 3.51 -11.23
CA ALA A 195 -14.27 2.06 -11.17
C ALA A 195 -12.93 1.57 -10.62
N GLU A 196 -12.92 0.41 -10.00
CA GLU A 196 -11.75 -0.26 -9.48
C GLU A 196 -11.79 -1.74 -9.80
N LYS A 197 -10.60 -2.34 -10.04
CA LYS A 197 -10.47 -3.79 -10.19
C LYS A 197 -10.70 -4.47 -8.85
N GLY A 198 -11.26 -5.69 -8.89
CA GLY A 198 -11.36 -6.53 -7.71
C GLY A 198 -9.98 -6.84 -7.12
N TYR A 199 -9.97 -7.35 -5.91
CA TYR A 199 -8.76 -7.73 -5.18
C TYR A 199 -8.85 -9.19 -4.75
N GLY A 200 -7.75 -9.91 -4.90
CA GLY A 200 -7.60 -11.26 -4.39
C GLY A 200 -6.15 -11.60 -4.07
N THR A 201 -5.96 -12.59 -3.19
CA THR A 201 -4.63 -13.10 -2.87
C THR A 201 -4.62 -14.62 -3.01
N VAL A 202 -3.65 -15.14 -3.74
CA VAL A 202 -3.31 -16.57 -3.74
C VAL A 202 -2.10 -16.77 -2.83
N LYS A 203 -2.26 -17.65 -1.85
CA LYS A 203 -1.20 -18.04 -0.92
C LYS A 203 -0.75 -19.46 -1.23
N LEU A 204 0.54 -19.63 -1.47
CA LEU A 204 1.18 -20.92 -1.73
C LEU A 204 2.22 -21.19 -0.65
N VAL A 205 2.23 -22.42 -0.13
CA VAL A 205 3.14 -22.84 0.93
C VAL A 205 3.97 -24.04 0.45
N PHE A 206 5.29 -23.91 0.51
CA PHE A 206 6.24 -24.93 0.15
C PHE A 206 6.98 -25.40 1.41
N ASN A 207 6.89 -26.69 1.71
CA ASN A 207 7.58 -27.25 2.89
C ASN A 207 9.09 -27.27 2.68
N LYS A 208 9.84 -26.80 3.66
CA LYS A 208 11.28 -26.95 3.71
C LYS A 208 11.66 -28.39 3.99
N GLN A 209 12.65 -28.91 3.28
CA GLN A 209 13.20 -30.22 3.47
C GLN A 209 14.73 -30.10 3.49
N GLU A 210 15.32 -30.59 4.56
CA GLU A 210 16.76 -30.76 4.60
C GLU A 210 17.14 -31.99 3.77
N LYS A 211 17.89 -31.77 2.70
CA LYS A 211 18.46 -32.84 1.88
C LYS A 211 19.97 -32.67 1.86
N PRO A 212 20.73 -33.62 2.41
CA PRO A 212 22.17 -33.59 2.24
C PRO A 212 22.52 -33.61 0.76
N THR A 213 23.23 -32.58 0.29
CA THR A 213 23.68 -32.47 -1.09
C THR A 213 25.05 -31.80 -1.13
N ILE A 214 25.88 -32.21 -2.09
CA ILE A 214 27.13 -31.53 -2.43
C ILE A 214 26.95 -30.58 -3.63
N LEU A 215 25.76 -30.63 -4.27
CA LEU A 215 25.44 -29.76 -5.38
C LEU A 215 24.97 -28.39 -4.89
N PRO A 216 25.14 -27.34 -5.68
CA PRO A 216 24.55 -26.04 -5.35
C PRO A 216 23.03 -26.14 -5.17
N TYR A 217 22.53 -25.54 -4.10
CA TYR A 217 21.08 -25.48 -3.81
C TYR A 217 20.68 -24.14 -3.23
N VAL A 218 19.44 -23.71 -3.48
CA VAL A 218 18.87 -22.50 -2.89
C VAL A 218 18.47 -22.80 -1.45
N SER A 219 19.16 -22.20 -0.49
CA SER A 219 18.86 -22.33 0.94
C SER A 219 17.82 -21.32 1.41
N GLU A 220 17.83 -20.11 0.83
CA GLU A 220 16.90 -19.04 1.15
C GLU A 220 16.44 -18.32 -0.12
N PHE A 221 15.17 -17.86 -0.13
CA PHE A 221 14.62 -17.01 -1.15
C PHE A 221 13.60 -16.07 -0.51
N SER A 222 13.77 -14.77 -0.66
CA SER A 222 12.93 -13.75 -0.03
C SER A 222 12.66 -12.60 -0.99
N GLY A 223 11.59 -11.86 -0.76
CA GLY A 223 11.28 -10.66 -1.54
C GLY A 223 9.95 -10.06 -1.14
N GLY A 224 9.83 -8.76 -1.40
CA GLY A 224 8.63 -8.01 -1.12
C GLY A 224 8.40 -7.69 0.36
N PHE A 225 7.50 -6.75 0.60
CA PHE A 225 7.26 -6.21 1.92
C PHE A 225 5.78 -6.27 2.32
N PHE A 226 4.87 -5.95 1.40
CA PHE A 226 3.43 -6.06 1.61
C PHE A 226 2.66 -6.33 0.29
N GLY A 227 1.41 -6.79 0.44
CA GLY A 227 0.67 -7.45 -0.65
C GLY A 227 0.23 -6.55 -1.80
N SER A 228 0.08 -5.24 -1.58
CA SER A 228 -0.34 -4.28 -2.63
C SER A 228 0.82 -3.57 -3.34
N GLN A 229 2.06 -3.97 -3.07
CA GLN A 229 3.25 -3.39 -3.68
C GLN A 229 3.94 -4.38 -4.63
N ILE A 230 4.36 -3.91 -5.80
CA ILE A 230 5.32 -4.61 -6.66
C ILE A 230 6.68 -4.57 -5.98
N PRO A 231 7.28 -5.73 -5.65
CA PRO A 231 8.57 -5.79 -4.97
C PRO A 231 9.71 -5.23 -5.80
N GLU A 232 10.39 -4.25 -5.26
CA GLU A 232 11.64 -3.76 -5.85
C GLU A 232 12.87 -4.54 -5.37
N ASP A 233 12.74 -5.34 -4.29
CA ASP A 233 13.83 -6.14 -3.74
C ASP A 233 13.47 -7.62 -3.71
N ALA A 234 14.44 -8.45 -4.08
CA ALA A 234 14.42 -9.88 -3.81
C ALA A 234 15.84 -10.38 -3.56
N SER A 235 15.99 -11.41 -2.73
CA SER A 235 17.28 -12.00 -2.39
C SER A 235 17.21 -13.52 -2.38
N ALA A 236 18.29 -14.18 -2.80
CA ALA A 236 18.48 -15.61 -2.69
C ALA A 236 19.86 -15.93 -2.13
N THR A 237 19.93 -16.98 -1.29
CA THR A 237 21.18 -17.58 -0.82
C THR A 237 21.34 -18.95 -1.46
N ILE A 238 22.49 -19.22 -2.02
CA ILE A 238 22.82 -20.49 -2.68
C ILE A 238 24.05 -21.08 -1.97
N GLU A 239 23.85 -22.23 -1.37
CA GLU A 239 24.91 -23.00 -0.73
C GLU A 239 25.59 -23.96 -1.71
N ASN A 240 26.82 -24.41 -1.39
CA ASN A 240 27.68 -25.20 -2.24
C ASN A 240 27.94 -24.56 -3.61
N ALA A 241 27.83 -23.25 -3.68
CA ALA A 241 28.12 -22.49 -4.89
C ALA A 241 29.63 -22.43 -5.19
N ASN A 242 29.95 -22.21 -6.44
CA ASN A 242 31.33 -22.07 -6.90
C ASN A 242 31.46 -20.93 -7.93
N ILE A 243 32.70 -20.63 -8.29
CA ILE A 243 33.01 -19.55 -9.23
C ILE A 243 32.37 -19.75 -10.61
N VAL A 244 32.17 -21.00 -11.05
CA VAL A 244 31.57 -21.30 -12.35
C VAL A 244 30.09 -20.91 -12.35
N LEU A 245 29.36 -21.23 -11.27
CA LEU A 245 27.99 -20.80 -11.08
C LEU A 245 27.88 -19.26 -11.03
N LEU A 246 28.72 -18.61 -10.22
CA LEU A 246 28.77 -17.14 -10.14
C LEU A 246 28.95 -16.53 -11.54
N GLN A 247 29.96 -16.95 -12.29
CA GLN A 247 30.21 -16.42 -13.63
C GLN A 247 29.08 -16.64 -14.61
N ARG A 248 28.37 -17.77 -14.50
CA ARG A 248 27.17 -18.06 -15.32
C ARG A 248 26.05 -17.07 -15.01
N LEU A 249 25.74 -16.88 -13.72
CA LEU A 249 24.71 -15.95 -13.29
C LEU A 249 25.07 -14.49 -13.63
N MET A 250 26.33 -14.08 -13.43
CA MET A 250 26.79 -12.75 -13.83
C MET A 250 26.65 -12.49 -15.35
N ARG A 251 26.92 -13.50 -16.19
CA ARG A 251 26.67 -13.35 -17.64
C ARG A 251 25.20 -13.19 -17.96
N LYS A 252 24.33 -14.00 -17.34
CA LYS A 252 22.88 -13.90 -17.54
C LYS A 252 22.33 -12.58 -17.01
N ALA A 253 22.81 -12.11 -15.85
CA ALA A 253 22.41 -10.84 -15.24
C ALA A 253 22.59 -9.62 -16.17
N ARG A 254 23.61 -9.65 -17.04
CA ARG A 254 23.88 -8.56 -18.01
C ARG A 254 22.85 -8.46 -19.15
N SER A 255 22.02 -9.47 -19.34
CA SER A 255 21.00 -9.48 -20.41
C SER A 255 19.70 -8.80 -20.03
N TYR A 256 19.49 -8.50 -18.75
CA TYR A 256 18.25 -7.87 -18.29
C TYR A 256 18.30 -6.35 -18.40
N GLN A 257 17.12 -5.76 -18.59
CA GLN A 257 16.91 -4.31 -18.55
C GLN A 257 15.88 -3.98 -17.47
N GLY A 258 16.03 -2.84 -16.82
CA GLY A 258 15.12 -2.37 -15.78
C GLY A 258 15.29 -3.03 -14.40
N VAL A 259 16.12 -4.07 -14.30
CA VAL A 259 16.49 -4.74 -13.04
C VAL A 259 18.01 -4.85 -12.95
N SER A 260 18.57 -4.67 -11.78
CA SER A 260 20.00 -4.89 -11.51
C SER A 260 20.18 -6.02 -10.49
N PHE A 261 21.36 -6.65 -10.56
CA PHE A 261 21.69 -7.75 -9.68
C PHE A 261 23.07 -7.52 -9.05
N ASP A 262 23.14 -7.79 -7.75
CA ASP A 262 24.39 -7.85 -6.99
C ASP A 262 24.63 -9.30 -6.55
N LEU A 263 25.82 -9.83 -6.87
CA LEU A 263 26.18 -11.23 -6.64
C LEU A 263 27.49 -11.28 -5.85
N GLU A 264 27.44 -11.83 -4.65
CA GLU A 264 28.58 -11.95 -3.77
C GLU A 264 28.83 -13.42 -3.37
N LEU A 265 30.01 -13.95 -3.72
CA LEU A 265 30.46 -15.30 -3.34
C LEU A 265 31.45 -15.20 -2.17
N LYS A 266 31.07 -15.76 -1.01
CA LYS A 266 31.92 -15.91 0.18
C LYS A 266 32.09 -17.40 0.50
N GLY A 267 33.30 -17.92 0.28
CA GLY A 267 33.52 -19.36 0.42
C GLY A 267 32.67 -20.14 -0.59
N SER A 268 31.74 -20.97 -0.10
CA SER A 268 30.78 -21.72 -0.92
C SER A 268 29.34 -21.17 -0.86
N THR A 269 29.16 -20.02 -0.21
CA THR A 269 27.85 -19.37 -0.12
C THR A 269 27.78 -18.20 -1.10
N LEU A 270 26.82 -18.23 -2.03
CA LEU A 270 26.57 -17.17 -3.00
C LEU A 270 25.26 -16.45 -2.65
N THR A 271 25.36 -15.16 -2.34
CA THR A 271 24.21 -14.27 -2.17
C THR A 271 23.90 -13.55 -3.48
N VAL A 272 22.64 -13.53 -3.87
CA VAL A 272 22.18 -12.86 -5.08
C VAL A 272 21.03 -11.91 -4.70
N ASN A 273 21.24 -10.62 -4.88
CA ASN A 273 20.23 -9.59 -4.64
C ASN A 273 19.76 -9.04 -5.98
N ALA A 274 18.45 -8.92 -6.16
CA ALA A 274 17.82 -8.26 -7.29
C ALA A 274 17.20 -6.94 -6.84
N LEU A 275 17.42 -5.88 -7.64
CA LEU A 275 16.83 -4.57 -7.42
C LEU A 275 16.08 -4.14 -8.68
N GLY A 276 14.77 -4.08 -8.58
CA GLY A 276 13.84 -3.63 -9.58
C GLY A 276 13.30 -2.22 -9.28
N LYS A 277 11.99 -2.04 -9.46
CA LYS A 277 11.29 -0.77 -9.22
C LYS A 277 9.94 -1.03 -8.56
N SER A 278 9.65 -0.34 -7.48
CA SER A 278 8.36 -0.41 -6.79
C SER A 278 7.26 0.25 -7.62
N ALA A 279 6.05 -0.30 -7.52
CA ALA A 279 4.81 0.28 -8.02
C ALA A 279 3.62 -0.28 -7.22
N HIS A 280 2.42 0.28 -7.39
CA HIS A 280 1.22 -0.32 -6.84
C HIS A 280 0.84 -1.59 -7.63
N SER A 281 0.33 -2.63 -6.95
CA SER A 281 0.03 -3.92 -7.58
C SER A 281 -1.10 -3.88 -8.62
N SER A 282 -1.91 -2.82 -8.64
CA SER A 282 -2.93 -2.58 -9.68
C SER A 282 -2.35 -2.06 -10.99
N LYS A 283 -1.13 -1.49 -10.95
CA LYS A 283 -0.39 -0.95 -12.12
C LYS A 283 1.03 -1.55 -12.14
N PRO A 284 1.18 -2.88 -12.25
CA PRO A 284 2.48 -3.55 -12.18
C PRO A 284 3.42 -3.15 -13.32
N GLU A 285 2.88 -2.64 -14.42
CA GLU A 285 3.63 -2.11 -15.57
C GLU A 285 4.45 -0.86 -15.24
N ASP A 286 4.09 -0.11 -14.20
CA ASP A 286 4.83 1.05 -13.72
C ASP A 286 6.07 0.67 -12.88
N GLY A 287 6.16 -0.61 -12.49
CA GLY A 287 7.23 -1.18 -11.70
C GLY A 287 8.05 -2.24 -12.43
N VAL A 288 9.02 -2.81 -11.70
CA VAL A 288 9.81 -3.99 -12.12
C VAL A 288 9.91 -4.91 -10.93
N ASN A 289 9.19 -6.04 -10.97
CA ASN A 289 9.09 -6.97 -9.87
C ASN A 289 10.38 -7.81 -9.70
N ALA A 290 11.14 -7.57 -8.66
CA ALA A 290 12.41 -8.26 -8.42
C ALA A 290 12.27 -9.78 -8.20
N ILE A 291 11.13 -10.26 -7.68
CA ILE A 291 10.91 -11.69 -7.36
C ILE A 291 10.99 -12.57 -8.63
N PRO A 292 10.15 -12.38 -9.67
CA PRO A 292 10.22 -13.22 -10.86
C PRO A 292 11.51 -13.02 -11.64
N TYR A 293 12.09 -11.81 -11.66
CA TYR A 293 13.38 -11.60 -12.30
C TYR A 293 14.53 -12.34 -11.62
N LEU A 294 14.54 -12.39 -10.26
CA LEU A 294 15.52 -13.20 -9.53
C LEU A 294 15.30 -14.69 -9.80
N ALA A 295 14.07 -15.17 -9.79
CA ALA A 295 13.77 -16.56 -10.11
C ALA A 295 14.20 -16.92 -11.53
N ASP A 296 13.95 -16.03 -12.51
CA ASP A 296 14.40 -16.24 -13.90
C ASP A 296 15.92 -16.19 -14.03
N LEU A 297 16.62 -15.29 -13.32
CA LEU A 297 18.09 -15.32 -13.30
C LEU A 297 18.60 -16.71 -12.87
N LEU A 298 17.95 -17.31 -11.87
CA LEU A 298 18.32 -18.63 -11.34
C LEU A 298 17.85 -19.80 -12.20
N SER A 299 17.01 -19.61 -13.24
CA SER A 299 16.44 -20.69 -14.07
C SER A 299 17.44 -21.45 -14.94
N SER A 300 18.70 -21.02 -14.99
CA SER A 300 19.78 -21.75 -15.69
C SER A 300 20.10 -23.12 -15.08
N THR A 301 19.51 -23.43 -13.92
CA THR A 301 19.65 -24.70 -13.20
C THR A 301 18.26 -25.08 -12.67
N ARG A 302 17.91 -26.37 -12.74
CA ARG A 302 16.76 -26.93 -12.03
C ARG A 302 17.19 -27.21 -10.61
N TRP A 303 16.57 -26.53 -9.64
CA TRP A 303 16.96 -26.60 -8.25
C TRP A 303 16.35 -27.80 -7.53
N GLU A 304 17.03 -28.27 -6.50
CA GLU A 304 16.52 -29.34 -5.61
C GLU A 304 15.19 -28.94 -4.95
N SER A 305 14.35 -29.94 -4.71
CA SER A 305 13.04 -29.77 -4.07
C SER A 305 13.17 -29.64 -2.56
N ASN A 306 13.73 -28.53 -2.07
CA ASN A 306 13.99 -28.25 -0.66
C ASN A 306 13.14 -27.11 -0.07
N GLY A 307 12.06 -26.74 -0.73
CA GLY A 307 11.22 -25.58 -0.39
C GLY A 307 11.66 -24.35 -1.19
N PRO A 308 12.75 -23.64 -0.85
CA PRO A 308 13.20 -22.48 -1.63
C PRO A 308 13.51 -22.81 -3.11
N GLY A 309 14.20 -23.90 -3.38
CA GLY A 309 14.44 -24.35 -4.75
C GLY A 309 13.16 -24.72 -5.49
N THR A 310 12.20 -25.36 -4.79
CA THR A 310 10.87 -25.64 -5.35
C THR A 310 10.14 -24.36 -5.70
N LEU A 311 10.19 -23.33 -4.83
CA LEU A 311 9.59 -22.02 -5.07
C LEU A 311 10.19 -21.35 -6.32
N VAL A 312 11.51 -21.33 -6.45
CA VAL A 312 12.19 -20.77 -7.65
C VAL A 312 11.73 -21.46 -8.91
N ASN A 313 11.72 -22.80 -8.91
CA ASN A 313 11.23 -23.58 -10.05
C ASN A 313 9.77 -23.28 -10.36
N PHE A 314 8.92 -23.21 -9.32
CA PHE A 314 7.49 -22.91 -9.45
C PHE A 314 7.24 -21.54 -10.07
N ILE A 315 7.97 -20.49 -9.62
CA ILE A 315 7.84 -19.14 -10.19
C ILE A 315 8.19 -19.17 -11.69
N ASN A 316 9.26 -19.84 -12.06
CA ASN A 316 9.66 -19.94 -13.46
C ASN A 316 8.66 -20.72 -14.32
N ASP A 317 8.13 -21.84 -13.81
CA ASP A 317 7.25 -22.75 -14.55
C ASP A 317 5.80 -22.22 -14.65
N ASN A 318 5.33 -21.42 -13.66
CA ASN A 318 3.91 -21.09 -13.53
C ASN A 318 3.60 -19.58 -13.47
N ILE A 319 4.58 -18.72 -13.23
CA ILE A 319 4.38 -17.27 -13.15
C ILE A 319 5.10 -16.57 -14.30
N GLY A 320 6.41 -16.81 -14.43
CA GLY A 320 7.27 -16.14 -15.41
C GLY A 320 7.38 -14.63 -15.16
N LEU A 321 7.75 -13.89 -16.20
CA LEU A 321 7.89 -12.42 -16.15
C LEU A 321 6.62 -11.68 -16.60
N GLY A 322 5.57 -12.40 -16.97
CA GLY A 322 4.30 -11.80 -17.40
C GLY A 322 3.49 -11.22 -16.24
N LEU A 323 2.68 -10.21 -16.55
CA LEU A 323 1.92 -9.46 -15.55
C LEU A 323 0.45 -9.92 -15.39
N GLU A 324 -0.03 -10.82 -16.24
CA GLU A 324 -1.45 -11.16 -16.37
C GLU A 324 -1.78 -12.60 -15.94
N GLY A 325 -0.80 -13.36 -15.42
CA GLY A 325 -0.99 -14.74 -14.98
C GLY A 325 -1.21 -15.76 -16.10
N LYS A 326 -0.77 -15.46 -17.32
CA LYS A 326 -0.94 -16.37 -18.49
C LYS A 326 -0.33 -17.75 -18.33
N MET A 327 0.66 -17.90 -17.46
CA MET A 327 1.29 -19.18 -17.14
C MET A 327 0.63 -19.91 -15.97
N PHE A 328 -0.31 -19.24 -15.27
CA PHE A 328 -0.99 -19.79 -14.08
C PHE A 328 -2.36 -20.39 -14.44
N GLY A 329 -2.37 -21.34 -15.35
CA GLY A 329 -3.60 -21.94 -15.87
C GLY A 329 -4.43 -20.99 -16.73
N ASN A 330 -5.76 -21.10 -16.68
CA ASN A 330 -6.69 -20.33 -17.51
C ASN A 330 -7.31 -19.14 -16.75
N ILE A 331 -6.52 -18.42 -15.96
CA ILE A 331 -7.03 -17.29 -15.16
C ILE A 331 -6.90 -15.94 -15.86
N ALA A 332 -6.01 -15.82 -16.85
CA ALA A 332 -5.78 -14.55 -17.54
C ALA A 332 -7.07 -14.04 -18.18
N TYR A 333 -7.46 -12.83 -17.78
CA TYR A 333 -8.70 -12.17 -18.21
C TYR A 333 -8.42 -10.73 -18.64
N LYS A 334 -9.16 -10.26 -19.61
CA LYS A 334 -9.13 -8.86 -20.07
C LYS A 334 -10.52 -8.46 -20.54
N ASP A 335 -10.98 -7.28 -20.16
CA ASP A 335 -12.15 -6.63 -20.76
C ASP A 335 -11.80 -5.24 -21.29
N ASP A 336 -12.75 -4.66 -22.06
CA ASP A 336 -12.53 -3.39 -22.75
C ASP A 336 -12.62 -2.18 -21.80
N PHE A 337 -13.20 -2.34 -20.60
CA PHE A 337 -13.40 -1.25 -19.66
C PHE A 337 -12.29 -1.18 -18.62
N MET A 338 -12.00 -2.30 -17.96
CA MET A 338 -10.98 -2.36 -16.90
C MET A 338 -9.59 -2.78 -17.39
N GLY A 339 -9.48 -3.26 -18.63
CA GLY A 339 -8.23 -3.77 -19.19
C GLY A 339 -7.90 -5.18 -18.71
N ALA A 340 -6.62 -5.53 -18.75
CA ALA A 340 -6.15 -6.84 -18.33
C ALA A 340 -6.13 -6.94 -16.78
N MET A 341 -6.43 -8.15 -16.27
CA MET A 341 -6.16 -8.47 -14.87
C MET A 341 -4.65 -8.37 -14.58
N THR A 342 -4.30 -8.16 -13.32
CA THR A 342 -2.92 -8.22 -12.86
C THR A 342 -2.70 -9.45 -12.00
N PHE A 343 -1.50 -10.03 -12.08
CA PHE A 343 -1.09 -11.21 -11.35
C PHE A 343 0.38 -11.08 -10.96
N SER A 344 0.63 -10.73 -9.69
CA SER A 344 1.98 -10.37 -9.25
C SER A 344 2.36 -11.11 -7.98
N PRO A 345 3.49 -11.84 -7.94
CA PRO A 345 4.09 -12.29 -6.70
C PRO A 345 4.57 -11.07 -5.90
N THR A 346 4.04 -10.89 -4.69
CA THR A 346 4.26 -9.65 -3.94
C THR A 346 5.02 -9.85 -2.63
N VAL A 347 4.89 -11.00 -1.96
CA VAL A 347 5.57 -11.24 -0.69
C VAL A 347 6.01 -12.69 -0.59
N ILE A 348 7.25 -12.89 -0.17
CA ILE A 348 7.77 -14.20 0.22
C ILE A 348 8.11 -14.16 1.71
N LYS A 349 7.45 -15.00 2.51
CA LYS A 349 7.68 -15.13 3.94
C LYS A 349 8.42 -16.43 4.27
N GLN A 350 9.50 -16.28 5.03
CA GLN A 350 10.24 -17.42 5.57
C GLN A 350 9.63 -17.85 6.91
N HIS A 351 9.36 -19.14 7.04
CA HIS A 351 8.98 -19.79 8.29
C HIS A 351 9.99 -20.90 8.60
N ASP A 352 10.00 -21.41 9.83
CA ASP A 352 10.96 -22.46 10.24
C ASP A 352 10.88 -23.70 9.33
N LYS A 353 9.65 -24.15 9.03
CA LYS A 353 9.38 -25.41 8.29
C LYS A 353 8.85 -25.19 6.87
N SER A 354 8.64 -23.96 6.45
CA SER A 354 8.04 -23.66 5.15
C SER A 354 8.49 -22.31 4.61
N ILE A 355 8.21 -22.11 3.33
CA ILE A 355 8.31 -20.82 2.66
C ILE A 355 6.96 -20.52 2.01
N GLU A 356 6.45 -19.34 2.20
CA GLU A 356 5.15 -18.89 1.71
C GLU A 356 5.33 -17.86 0.61
N LEU A 357 4.60 -18.02 -0.49
CA LEU A 357 4.48 -17.03 -1.56
C LEU A 357 3.07 -16.46 -1.58
N ASN A 358 2.95 -15.15 -1.50
CA ASN A 358 1.71 -14.43 -1.72
C ASN A 358 1.71 -13.80 -3.12
N ILE A 359 0.62 -14.03 -3.85
CA ILE A 359 0.40 -13.48 -5.19
C ILE A 359 -0.83 -12.59 -5.12
N ASN A 360 -0.68 -11.35 -5.52
CA ASN A 360 -1.77 -10.38 -5.63
C ASN A 360 -2.43 -10.49 -7.00
N LEU A 361 -3.76 -10.42 -7.02
CA LEU A 361 -4.60 -10.38 -8.23
C LEU A 361 -5.49 -9.14 -8.18
N ARG A 362 -5.57 -8.47 -9.31
CA ARG A 362 -6.54 -7.37 -9.49
C ARG A 362 -7.17 -7.37 -10.88
#